data_0b9e26c7b14cd907e70359968ff2aa62
#
_entry.id   0b9e26c7b14cd907e70359968ff2aa62
#
_cell.length_a   1.000
_cell.length_b   1.000
_cell.length_c   1.000
_cell.angle_alpha   90.00
_cell.angle_beta   90.00
_cell.angle_gamma   90.00
#
_symmetry.space_group_name_H-M   'P 1'
#
loop_
_entity.id
_entity.type
_entity.pdbx_description
1 polymer ?
#
loop_
_entity_poly.entity_id
_entity_poly.type
_entity_poly.pdbx_seq_one_letter_code
_entity_poly.pdbx_strand_id
1 'polypeptide(L)'
;SVQWLTTGKGDMKSGSVTTLHDEDTVPEGFIEIPEYRVEFGCGDRCNPSFEEVSESKPAIYRLQWFRDHGLNPAHCKRLKVSGDSMIPILFDGDSVLCDCSSKEIISGKIYAFCFGGSQRIKRLFTKLNGGLIVHSENPNEQDEEIAPDEMDQFILIGRVVDRSGSGPF
;
A
#
# COMPACT_ATOMS: atom_id res chain seq x y z
N SER A 1 -13.86 -25.75 28.77
CA SER A 1 -13.95 -27.07 29.45
C SER A 1 -15.27 -27.75 29.10
N VAL A 2 -15.27 -29.05 28.93
CA VAL A 2 -16.46 -29.85 28.53
C VAL A 2 -17.62 -29.68 29.51
N GLN A 3 -17.35 -29.35 30.75
CA GLN A 3 -18.32 -29.15 31.82
C GLN A 3 -19.21 -27.90 31.59
N TRP A 4 -18.77 -26.91 30.87
CA TRP A 4 -19.58 -25.75 30.54
C TRP A 4 -20.72 -26.08 29.55
N LEU A 5 -20.46 -27.01 28.61
CA LEU A 5 -21.46 -27.42 27.59
C LEU A 5 -22.65 -28.18 28.15
N THR A 6 -22.49 -28.79 29.32
CA THR A 6 -23.54 -29.65 29.94
C THR A 6 -24.24 -28.98 31.10
N THR A 7 -23.62 -28.04 31.81
CA THR A 7 -24.14 -27.45 33.04
C THR A 7 -24.31 -25.94 33.03
N GLY A 8 -23.75 -25.23 32.05
CA GLY A 8 -23.78 -23.77 31.99
C GLY A 8 -23.06 -23.07 33.16
N LYS A 9 -22.34 -23.81 34.01
CA LYS A 9 -21.57 -23.30 35.15
C LYS A 9 -20.07 -23.43 34.88
N GLY A 10 -19.41 -22.33 34.74
CA GLY A 10 -17.95 -22.20 34.54
C GLY A 10 -17.64 -20.89 33.86
N ASP A 11 -16.50 -20.31 34.19
CA ASP A 11 -16.04 -19.11 33.53
C ASP A 11 -15.70 -19.39 32.07
N MET A 12 -16.52 -18.86 31.17
CA MET A 12 -16.11 -18.65 29.81
C MET A 12 -14.93 -17.65 29.86
N LYS A 13 -13.73 -18.07 29.50
CA LYS A 13 -12.71 -17.13 29.09
C LYS A 13 -13.21 -16.46 27.82
N SER A 14 -13.99 -15.39 27.98
CA SER A 14 -14.25 -14.49 26.87
C SER A 14 -12.88 -13.95 26.45
N GLY A 15 -12.44 -14.32 25.25
CA GLY A 15 -11.40 -13.54 24.61
C GLY A 15 -11.96 -12.12 24.56
N SER A 16 -11.42 -11.22 25.38
CA SER A 16 -11.81 -9.83 25.36
C SER A 16 -11.47 -9.30 23.97
N VAL A 17 -12.50 -9.02 23.18
CA VAL A 17 -12.34 -8.18 22.01
C VAL A 17 -12.05 -6.79 22.56
N THR A 18 -10.79 -6.44 22.61
CA THR A 18 -10.38 -5.09 22.99
C THR A 18 -10.72 -4.17 21.82
N THR A 19 -11.79 -3.41 21.97
CA THR A 19 -12.06 -2.28 21.07
C THR A 19 -11.05 -1.20 21.44
N LEU A 20 -10.15 -0.89 20.49
CA LEU A 20 -9.23 0.26 20.64
C LEU A 20 -10.07 1.54 20.63
N HIS A 21 -10.03 2.30 21.71
CA HIS A 21 -10.58 3.65 21.79
C HIS A 21 -9.52 4.65 21.34
N ASP A 22 -9.91 5.86 20.93
CA ASP A 22 -9.04 6.91 20.38
C ASP A 22 -7.89 7.37 21.33
N GLU A 23 -7.86 6.91 22.58
CA GLU A 23 -6.80 7.19 23.57
C GLU A 23 -5.90 5.97 23.87
N ASP A 24 -6.13 4.81 23.21
CA ASP A 24 -5.36 3.60 23.50
C ASP A 24 -3.99 3.64 22.80
N THR A 25 -2.95 3.43 23.58
CA THR A 25 -1.60 3.22 23.05
C THR A 25 -1.56 1.94 22.24
N VAL A 26 -0.84 1.99 21.11
CA VAL A 26 -0.66 0.81 20.23
C VAL A 26 -0.10 -0.36 21.03
N PRO A 27 -0.73 -1.55 21.03
CA PRO A 27 -0.25 -2.69 21.79
C PRO A 27 1.16 -3.10 21.39
N GLU A 28 1.90 -3.70 22.33
CA GLU A 28 3.22 -4.26 22.04
C GLU A 28 3.15 -5.28 20.89
N GLY A 29 4.08 -5.21 19.95
CA GLY A 29 4.10 -6.07 18.76
C GLY A 29 3.29 -5.55 17.57
N PHE A 30 2.69 -4.37 17.69
CA PHE A 30 1.98 -3.69 16.61
C PHE A 30 2.62 -2.35 16.28
N ILE A 31 2.34 -1.83 15.10
CA ILE A 31 2.79 -0.52 14.63
C ILE A 31 1.67 0.15 13.84
N GLU A 32 1.56 1.46 13.99
CA GLU A 32 0.70 2.29 13.15
C GLU A 32 1.44 2.76 11.92
N ILE A 33 0.78 2.64 10.77
CA ILE A 33 1.25 3.20 9.51
C ILE A 33 0.22 4.23 9.05
N PRO A 34 0.53 5.53 9.12
CA PRO A 34 -0.36 6.57 8.66
C PRO A 34 -0.50 6.55 7.13
N GLU A 35 -1.54 7.21 6.64
CA GLU A 35 -1.72 7.45 5.21
C GLU A 35 -0.95 8.70 4.80
N TYR A 36 -0.33 8.65 3.63
CA TYR A 36 0.47 9.74 3.07
C TYR A 36 -0.08 10.19 1.73
N ARG A 37 -0.01 11.48 1.50
CA ARG A 37 -0.11 12.09 0.17
C ARG A 37 1.29 12.30 -0.37
N VAL A 38 1.47 12.01 -1.65
CA VAL A 38 2.75 12.27 -2.33
C VAL A 38 2.67 13.63 -2.98
N GLU A 39 3.62 14.50 -2.66
CA GLU A 39 3.77 15.79 -3.29
C GLU A 39 5.06 15.81 -4.13
N PHE A 40 4.96 16.45 -5.29
CA PHE A 40 6.08 16.62 -6.21
C PHE A 40 6.46 18.09 -6.23
N GLY A 41 7.66 18.40 -5.75
CA GLY A 41 8.21 19.76 -5.84
C GLY A 41 8.48 20.17 -7.29
N CYS A 42 8.17 21.42 -7.64
CA CYS A 42 8.54 22.01 -8.91
C CYS A 42 10.05 22.31 -8.94
N GLY A 43 10.83 21.46 -9.60
CA GLY A 43 12.27 21.66 -9.78
C GLY A 43 12.94 20.48 -10.47
N ASP A 44 14.15 20.69 -10.93
CA ASP A 44 14.90 19.86 -11.89
C ASP A 44 15.25 18.43 -11.46
N ARG A 45 14.84 17.97 -10.28
CA ARG A 45 14.82 16.56 -9.80
C ARG A 45 13.78 16.43 -8.71
N CYS A 46 12.56 16.14 -9.10
CA CYS A 46 11.46 15.93 -8.16
C CYS A 46 11.69 14.66 -7.34
N ASN A 47 12.30 14.79 -6.16
CA ASN A 47 12.15 13.75 -5.16
C ASN A 47 10.73 13.83 -4.59
N PRO A 48 9.99 12.72 -4.53
CA PRO A 48 8.68 12.72 -3.91
C PRO A 48 8.82 13.06 -2.42
N SER A 49 8.07 14.03 -1.94
CA SER A 49 7.87 14.27 -0.52
C SER A 49 6.58 13.61 -0.06
N PHE A 50 6.54 13.19 1.18
CA PHE A 50 5.38 12.53 1.76
C PHE A 50 4.80 13.41 2.85
N GLU A 51 3.55 13.82 2.67
CA GLU A 51 2.79 14.53 3.69
C GLU A 51 1.81 13.56 4.35
N GLU A 52 1.83 13.49 5.67
CA GLU A 52 0.89 12.66 6.43
C GLU A 52 -0.51 13.26 6.35
N VAL A 53 -1.51 12.42 6.03
CA VAL A 53 -2.91 12.81 5.97
C VAL A 53 -3.52 12.69 7.37
N SER A 54 -3.54 13.79 8.12
CA SER A 54 -4.00 13.84 9.52
C SER A 54 -5.50 13.49 9.70
N GLU A 55 -6.29 13.59 8.65
CA GLU A 55 -7.72 13.26 8.66
C GLU A 55 -8.00 11.76 8.47
N SER A 56 -6.99 11.01 8.02
CA SER A 56 -7.09 9.57 7.81
C SER A 56 -6.62 8.81 9.05
N LYS A 57 -7.41 7.82 9.49
CA LYS A 57 -6.97 6.95 10.58
C LYS A 57 -5.81 6.06 10.13
N PRO A 58 -4.74 5.94 10.92
CA PRO A 58 -3.65 5.03 10.62
C PRO A 58 -4.13 3.57 10.61
N ALA A 59 -3.49 2.73 9.82
CA ALA A 59 -3.71 1.29 9.89
C ALA A 59 -2.73 0.64 10.86
N ILE A 60 -3.24 -0.32 11.62
CA ILE A 60 -2.45 -1.05 12.62
C ILE A 60 -2.00 -2.38 12.00
N TYR A 61 -0.70 -2.61 11.98
CA TYR A 61 -0.08 -3.82 11.47
C TYR A 61 0.67 -4.54 12.58
N ARG A 62 0.74 -5.86 12.50
CA ARG A 62 1.63 -6.66 13.36
C ARG A 62 3.07 -6.51 12.88
N LEU A 63 4.01 -6.24 13.78
CA LEU A 63 5.44 -6.19 13.46
C LEU A 63 5.96 -7.51 12.89
N GLN A 64 5.39 -8.63 13.34
CA GLN A 64 5.75 -9.96 12.81
C GLN A 64 5.43 -10.08 11.32
N TRP A 65 4.31 -9.49 10.86
CA TRP A 65 3.96 -9.49 9.44
C TRP A 65 5.06 -8.86 8.57
N PHE A 66 5.65 -7.74 9.01
CA PHE A 66 6.76 -7.12 8.29
C PHE A 66 8.00 -8.02 8.24
N ARG A 67 8.32 -8.68 9.36
CA ARG A 67 9.45 -9.62 9.43
C ARG A 67 9.26 -10.80 8.48
N ASP A 68 8.06 -11.38 8.46
CA ASP A 68 7.73 -12.53 7.61
C ASP A 68 7.82 -12.19 6.11
N HIS A 69 7.60 -10.92 5.75
CA HIS A 69 7.69 -10.42 4.37
C HIS A 69 9.04 -9.76 4.04
N GLY A 70 9.98 -9.74 4.97
CA GLY A 70 11.29 -9.12 4.77
C GLY A 70 11.21 -7.60 4.58
N LEU A 71 10.22 -6.95 5.19
CA LEU A 71 9.96 -5.52 5.07
C LEU A 71 10.38 -4.76 6.34
N ASN A 72 10.82 -3.51 6.16
CA ASN A 72 11.03 -2.60 7.27
C ASN A 72 9.85 -1.60 7.32
N PRO A 73 9.05 -1.60 8.40
CA PRO A 73 7.89 -0.70 8.51
C PRO A 73 8.26 0.78 8.40
N ALA A 74 9.47 1.17 8.79
CA ALA A 74 9.95 2.55 8.67
C ALA A 74 10.05 3.03 7.21
N HIS A 75 10.19 2.11 6.26
CA HIS A 75 10.24 2.41 4.83
C HIS A 75 8.88 2.24 4.14
N CYS A 76 7.87 1.79 4.86
CA CYS A 76 6.55 1.57 4.30
C CYS A 76 5.66 2.80 4.45
N LYS A 77 4.92 3.12 3.39
CA LYS A 77 3.96 4.23 3.32
C LYS A 77 2.62 3.72 2.82
N ARG A 78 1.53 4.20 3.42
CA ARG A 78 0.19 3.96 2.89
C ARG A 78 -0.20 5.09 1.96
N LEU A 79 -0.70 4.72 0.78
CA LEU A 79 -1.13 5.66 -0.26
C LEU A 79 -2.56 5.36 -0.66
N LYS A 80 -3.34 6.40 -0.94
CA LYS A 80 -4.71 6.28 -1.44
C LYS A 80 -4.71 5.89 -2.91
N VAL A 81 -5.60 4.97 -3.26
CA VAL A 81 -5.90 4.61 -4.65
C VAL A 81 -6.97 5.54 -5.18
N SER A 82 -6.78 6.05 -6.38
CA SER A 82 -7.74 6.90 -7.08
C SER A 82 -8.00 6.36 -8.48
N GLY A 83 -9.27 6.33 -8.86
CA GLY A 83 -9.71 5.85 -10.17
C GLY A 83 -9.91 4.33 -10.23
N ASP A 84 -10.25 3.85 -11.42
CA ASP A 84 -10.71 2.49 -11.69
C ASP A 84 -9.75 1.65 -12.54
N SER A 85 -8.60 2.19 -12.88
CA SER A 85 -7.63 1.55 -13.80
C SER A 85 -7.06 0.21 -13.29
N MET A 86 -7.16 -0.05 -11.99
CA MET A 86 -6.62 -1.26 -11.35
C MET A 86 -7.70 -2.24 -10.89
N ILE A 87 -8.95 -2.03 -11.28
CA ILE A 87 -10.04 -3.00 -11.06
C ILE A 87 -9.75 -4.28 -11.88
N PRO A 88 -9.96 -5.49 -11.32
CA PRO A 88 -10.61 -5.81 -10.03
C PRO A 88 -9.66 -5.95 -8.83
N ILE A 89 -8.40 -5.60 -8.97
CA ILE A 89 -7.40 -5.79 -7.91
C ILE A 89 -7.42 -4.66 -6.89
N LEU A 90 -7.53 -3.41 -7.36
CA LEU A 90 -7.64 -2.21 -6.53
C LEU A 90 -8.84 -1.39 -6.98
N PHE A 91 -9.56 -0.83 -6.02
CA PHE A 91 -10.73 0.01 -6.27
C PHE A 91 -10.46 1.46 -5.85
N ASP A 92 -11.22 2.39 -6.43
CA ASP A 92 -11.18 3.78 -5.99
C ASP A 92 -11.48 3.88 -4.49
N GLY A 93 -10.66 4.64 -3.77
CA GLY A 93 -10.77 4.78 -2.32
C GLY A 93 -10.05 3.72 -1.50
N ASP A 94 -9.53 2.64 -2.10
CA ASP A 94 -8.64 1.70 -1.40
C ASP A 94 -7.36 2.41 -0.92
N SER A 95 -6.69 1.82 0.06
CA SER A 95 -5.34 2.22 0.43
C SER A 95 -4.36 1.07 0.14
N VAL A 96 -3.20 1.39 -0.38
CA VAL A 96 -2.12 0.43 -0.60
C VAL A 96 -0.95 0.73 0.34
N LEU A 97 -0.31 -0.34 0.83
CA LEU A 97 0.97 -0.24 1.53
C LEU A 97 2.09 -0.39 0.51
N CYS A 98 2.96 0.60 0.45
CA CYS A 98 4.11 0.62 -0.45
C CYS A 98 5.42 0.51 0.32
N ASP A 99 6.28 -0.39 -0.10
CA ASP A 99 7.69 -0.43 0.30
C ASP A 99 8.48 0.57 -0.56
N CYS A 100 8.89 1.67 0.05
CA CYS A 100 9.63 2.75 -0.59
C CYS A 100 11.15 2.57 -0.52
N SER A 101 11.65 1.47 0.03
CA SER A 101 13.08 1.17 0.12
C SER A 101 13.65 0.65 -1.20
N SER A 102 12.83 -0.07 -1.98
CA SER A 102 13.26 -0.66 -3.25
C SER A 102 13.49 0.40 -4.32
N LYS A 103 14.65 0.34 -4.96
CA LYS A 103 14.99 1.20 -6.10
C LYS A 103 14.93 0.45 -7.43
N GLU A 104 14.76 -0.86 -7.39
CA GLU A 104 14.70 -1.71 -8.56
C GLU A 104 13.27 -2.15 -8.85
N ILE A 105 12.93 -2.18 -10.14
CA ILE A 105 11.62 -2.63 -10.61
C ILE A 105 11.70 -4.13 -10.92
N ILE A 106 10.95 -4.91 -10.15
CA ILE A 106 10.72 -6.33 -10.42
C ILE A 106 9.57 -6.45 -11.40
N SER A 107 9.85 -6.97 -12.59
CA SER A 107 8.86 -7.11 -13.66
C SER A 107 7.61 -7.87 -13.19
N GLY A 108 6.44 -7.36 -13.51
CA GLY A 108 5.15 -7.96 -13.16
C GLY A 108 4.61 -7.61 -11.77
N LYS A 109 5.29 -6.75 -11.00
CA LYS A 109 4.78 -6.27 -9.70
C LYS A 109 4.07 -4.93 -9.86
N ILE A 110 3.21 -4.60 -8.88
CA ILE A 110 2.47 -3.33 -8.83
C ILE A 110 3.32 -2.31 -8.08
N TYR A 111 3.36 -1.11 -8.62
CA TYR A 111 4.14 0.02 -8.09
C TYR A 111 3.31 1.29 -8.04
N ALA A 112 3.59 2.10 -7.03
CA ALA A 112 3.27 3.52 -7.05
C ALA A 112 4.48 4.27 -7.63
N PHE A 113 4.23 5.16 -8.57
CA PHE A 113 5.24 5.98 -9.24
C PHE A 113 4.64 7.29 -9.73
N CYS A 114 5.51 8.23 -10.10
CA CYS A 114 5.14 9.44 -10.81
C CYS A 114 5.69 9.40 -12.22
N PHE A 115 4.91 9.84 -13.18
CA PHE A 115 5.34 10.04 -14.55
C PHE A 115 4.70 11.31 -15.10
N GLY A 116 5.53 12.22 -15.61
CA GLY A 116 5.04 13.51 -16.11
C GLY A 116 4.30 14.35 -15.06
N GLY A 117 4.69 14.26 -13.77
CA GLY A 117 4.06 15.00 -12.67
C GLY A 117 2.78 14.39 -12.11
N SER A 118 2.34 13.23 -12.63
CA SER A 118 1.13 12.54 -12.16
C SER A 118 1.47 11.27 -11.40
N GLN A 119 0.92 11.11 -10.19
CA GLN A 119 1.01 9.87 -9.43
C GLN A 119 0.13 8.79 -10.06
N ARG A 120 0.68 7.60 -10.19
CA ARG A 120 -0.01 6.43 -10.73
C ARG A 120 0.28 5.18 -9.89
N ILE A 121 -0.66 4.26 -9.89
CA ILE A 121 -0.48 2.91 -9.35
C ILE A 121 -0.81 1.95 -10.48
N LYS A 122 0.18 1.19 -10.95
CA LYS A 122 0.06 0.30 -12.11
C LYS A 122 0.97 -0.92 -11.93
N ARG A 123 0.73 -1.96 -12.72
CA ARG A 123 1.67 -3.07 -12.84
C ARG A 123 2.74 -2.71 -13.88
N LEU A 124 4.00 -2.91 -13.51
CA LEU A 124 5.13 -2.57 -14.36
C LEU A 124 5.81 -3.82 -14.89
N PHE A 125 6.10 -3.82 -16.19
CA PHE A 125 6.95 -4.83 -16.81
C PHE A 125 8.17 -4.14 -17.42
N THR A 126 9.35 -4.69 -17.14
CA THR A 126 10.61 -4.19 -17.70
C THR A 126 10.80 -4.68 -19.12
N LYS A 127 11.29 -3.80 -20.01
CA LYS A 127 11.66 -4.11 -21.38
C LYS A 127 13.18 -4.26 -21.50
N LEU A 128 13.62 -5.08 -22.44
CA LEU A 128 15.06 -5.31 -22.70
C LEU A 128 15.80 -4.04 -23.14
N ASN A 129 15.09 -3.09 -23.74
CA ASN A 129 15.66 -1.81 -24.15
C ASN A 129 15.78 -0.79 -23.02
N GLY A 130 15.42 -1.14 -21.78
CA GLY A 130 15.45 -0.24 -20.62
C GLY A 130 14.19 0.58 -20.39
N GLY A 131 13.16 0.45 -21.25
CA GLY A 131 11.84 1.03 -21.05
C GLY A 131 10.94 0.18 -20.17
N LEU A 132 9.71 0.68 -19.94
CA LEU A 132 8.67 0.01 -19.16
C LEU A 132 7.38 -0.16 -19.94
N ILE A 133 6.65 -1.24 -19.67
CA ILE A 133 5.23 -1.37 -19.98
C ILE A 133 4.48 -1.05 -18.69
N VAL A 134 3.52 -0.14 -18.79
CA VAL A 134 2.64 0.32 -17.71
C VAL A 134 1.27 -0.32 -17.95
N HIS A 135 0.99 -1.37 -17.18
CA HIS A 135 -0.21 -2.19 -17.37
C HIS A 135 -1.30 -1.82 -16.35
N SER A 136 -2.50 -1.59 -16.88
CA SER A 136 -3.73 -1.43 -16.10
C SER A 136 -4.41 -2.79 -15.93
N GLU A 137 -4.86 -3.11 -14.72
CA GLU A 137 -5.63 -4.36 -14.49
C GLU A 137 -7.05 -4.30 -15.06
N ASN A 138 -7.56 -3.08 -15.29
CA ASN A 138 -8.86 -2.87 -15.90
C ASN A 138 -8.81 -3.24 -17.40
N PRO A 139 -9.59 -4.25 -17.84
CA PRO A 139 -9.55 -4.72 -19.23
C PRO A 139 -10.05 -3.68 -20.24
N ASN A 140 -10.72 -2.61 -19.79
CA ASN A 140 -11.16 -1.51 -20.64
C ASN A 140 -10.06 -0.47 -20.91
N GLU A 141 -8.91 -0.58 -20.24
CA GLU A 141 -7.76 0.29 -20.45
C GLU A 141 -6.69 -0.41 -21.26
N GLN A 142 -5.95 0.35 -22.05
CA GLN A 142 -4.81 -0.15 -22.80
C GLN A 142 -3.50 0.03 -22.02
N ASP A 143 -2.54 -0.84 -22.30
CA ASP A 143 -1.19 -0.69 -21.80
C ASP A 143 -0.54 0.55 -22.39
N GLU A 144 0.20 1.27 -21.55
CA GLU A 144 1.05 2.38 -21.95
C GLU A 144 2.52 1.93 -21.93
N GLU A 145 3.35 2.60 -22.69
CA GLU A 145 4.80 2.38 -22.67
C GLU A 145 5.53 3.64 -22.24
N ILE A 146 6.58 3.47 -21.44
CA ILE A 146 7.56 4.52 -21.15
C ILE A 146 8.83 4.13 -21.90
N ALA A 147 9.23 4.95 -22.86
CA ALA A 147 10.43 4.73 -23.62
C ALA A 147 11.71 4.99 -22.79
N PRO A 148 12.87 4.40 -23.16
CA PRO A 148 14.10 4.61 -22.41
C PRO A 148 14.53 6.08 -22.29
N ASP A 149 14.24 6.89 -23.27
CA ASP A 149 14.53 8.35 -23.29
C ASP A 149 13.52 9.18 -22.49
N GLU A 150 12.41 8.59 -22.04
CA GLU A 150 11.41 9.20 -21.17
C GLU A 150 11.61 8.82 -19.69
N MET A 151 12.55 7.93 -19.39
CA MET A 151 12.79 7.43 -18.03
C MET A 151 13.29 8.51 -17.05
N ASP A 152 13.75 9.63 -17.52
CA ASP A 152 14.09 10.81 -16.70
C ASP A 152 12.85 11.47 -16.04
N GLN A 153 11.66 11.27 -16.64
CA GLN A 153 10.38 11.73 -16.10
C GLN A 153 9.72 10.72 -15.17
N PHE A 154 10.30 9.52 -15.04
CA PHE A 154 9.79 8.44 -14.19
C PHE A 154 10.42 8.50 -12.79
N ILE A 155 9.59 8.57 -11.76
CA ILE A 155 10.01 8.58 -10.36
C ILE A 155 9.33 7.43 -9.64
N LEU A 156 10.11 6.44 -9.23
CA LEU A 156 9.61 5.32 -8.45
C LEU A 156 9.30 5.77 -7.01
N ILE A 157 8.08 5.58 -6.56
CA ILE A 157 7.65 5.84 -5.18
C ILE A 157 7.87 4.60 -4.33
N GLY A 158 7.29 3.46 -4.72
CA GLY A 158 7.46 2.23 -3.99
C GLY A 158 6.68 1.06 -4.58
N ARG A 159 7.07 -0.15 -4.17
CA ARG A 159 6.37 -1.37 -4.56
C ARG A 159 5.17 -1.61 -3.66
N VAL A 160 4.00 -1.87 -4.24
CA VAL A 160 2.80 -2.26 -3.50
C VAL A 160 3.00 -3.65 -2.91
N VAL A 161 2.86 -3.77 -1.60
CA VAL A 161 3.09 -5.01 -0.84
C VAL A 161 1.84 -5.50 -0.11
N ASP A 162 0.88 -4.61 0.15
CA ASP A 162 -0.40 -4.94 0.75
C ASP A 162 -1.48 -3.94 0.33
N ARG A 163 -2.74 -4.30 0.51
CA ARG A 163 -3.88 -3.42 0.26
C ARG A 163 -4.92 -3.51 1.37
N SER A 164 -5.60 -2.42 1.60
CA SER A 164 -6.77 -2.35 2.47
C SER A 164 -7.85 -1.51 1.78
N GLY A 165 -9.08 -1.98 1.81
CA GLY A 165 -10.22 -1.29 1.20
C GLY A 165 -11.46 -2.15 1.18
N SER A 166 -12.54 -1.55 0.73
CA SER A 166 -13.87 -2.15 0.62
C SER A 166 -14.23 -2.37 -0.85
N GLY A 167 -13.50 -3.24 -1.53
CA GLY A 167 -13.95 -3.71 -2.85
C GLY A 167 -15.39 -4.24 -2.77
N PRO A 168 -16.10 -4.39 -3.89
CA PRO A 168 -17.46 -4.88 -3.87
C PRO A 168 -17.52 -6.26 -3.23
N PHE A 169 -18.42 -6.40 -2.29
CA PHE A 169 -18.79 -7.67 -1.68
C PHE A 169 -19.76 -8.42 -2.58
#